data_0e26e1799c2b8f00554157e9715e5d4b
#
_entry.id   0e26e1799c2b8f00554157e9715e5d4b
#
_cell.length_a   1.000
_cell.length_b   1.000
_cell.length_c   1.000
_cell.angle_alpha   90.00
_cell.angle_beta   90.00
_cell.angle_gamma   90.00
#
_symmetry.space_group_name_H-M   'P 1'
#
loop_
_entity.id
_entity.type
_entity.pdbx_description
1 polymer ?
#
loop_
_entity_poly.entity_id
_entity_poly.type
_entity_poly.pdbx_seq_one_letter_code
_entity_poly.pdbx_strand_id
1 'polypeptide(L)'
;MEYMAWRLRRPLITVSCHDDLTASDLVGRYLVKGGETVWVDGPLTRAVRVGGICYLDEIVEARKDTMVVIHPLADDRRTLPMEKLGQLLEASDDFCLAISYNPGYQSVLKDLKQSTRQRFVALDFDFPPPPQE
;
A
#
# COMPACT_ATOMS: atom_id res chain seq x y z
N MET A 1 -8.02 2.20 -11.42
CA MET A 1 -7.79 3.01 -10.19
C MET A 1 -7.78 4.52 -10.46
N GLU A 2 -7.13 4.96 -11.52
CA GLU A 2 -7.05 6.41 -11.85
C GLU A 2 -8.43 7.05 -12.00
N TYR A 3 -9.34 6.39 -12.69
CA TYR A 3 -10.70 6.89 -12.87
C TYR A 3 -11.43 7.06 -11.53
N MET A 4 -11.33 6.07 -10.65
CA MET A 4 -11.99 6.13 -9.34
C MET A 4 -11.38 7.21 -8.44
N ALA A 5 -10.07 7.36 -8.47
CA ALA A 5 -9.39 8.43 -7.72
C ALA A 5 -9.85 9.80 -8.20
N TRP A 6 -9.97 9.98 -9.50
CA TRP A 6 -10.47 11.23 -10.08
C TRP A 6 -11.93 11.49 -9.65
N ARG A 7 -12.78 10.47 -9.70
CA ARG A 7 -14.19 10.57 -9.27
C ARG A 7 -14.31 10.95 -7.80
N LEU A 8 -13.47 10.39 -6.96
CA LEU A 8 -13.47 10.66 -5.53
C LEU A 8 -12.70 11.92 -5.16
N ARG A 9 -12.06 12.56 -6.13
CA ARG A 9 -11.22 13.76 -5.93
C ARG A 9 -10.13 13.53 -4.88
N ARG A 10 -9.49 12.35 -4.92
CA ARG A 10 -8.41 11.98 -4.01
C ARG A 10 -7.13 11.73 -4.78
N PRO A 11 -5.97 12.14 -4.21
CA PRO A 11 -4.69 11.79 -4.81
C PRO A 11 -4.52 10.29 -4.91
N LEU A 12 -3.98 9.82 -6.03
CA LEU A 12 -3.65 8.42 -6.24
C LEU A 12 -2.13 8.28 -6.29
N ILE A 13 -1.60 7.40 -5.43
CA ILE A 13 -0.20 7.04 -5.45
C ILE A 13 -0.12 5.56 -5.75
N THR A 14 0.48 5.22 -6.90
CA THR A 14 0.61 3.84 -7.37
C THR A 14 2.02 3.34 -7.12
N VAL A 15 2.14 2.13 -6.58
CA VAL A 15 3.41 1.47 -6.34
C VAL A 15 3.39 0.12 -7.03
N SER A 16 4.34 -0.11 -7.94
CA SER A 16 4.55 -1.43 -8.53
C SER A 16 5.39 -2.26 -7.58
N CYS A 17 4.82 -3.32 -7.04
CA CYS A 17 5.50 -4.20 -6.10
C CYS A 17 6.35 -5.21 -6.87
N HIS A 18 7.54 -5.50 -6.35
CA HIS A 18 8.47 -6.49 -6.91
C HIS A 18 9.28 -7.11 -5.78
N ASP A 19 10.05 -8.15 -6.09
CA ASP A 19 10.79 -8.91 -5.09
C ASP A 19 11.75 -8.07 -4.26
N ASP A 20 12.30 -7.01 -4.86
CA ASP A 20 13.27 -6.14 -4.19
C ASP A 20 12.65 -4.98 -3.43
N LEU A 21 11.32 -4.83 -3.48
CA LEU A 21 10.63 -3.77 -2.77
C LEU A 21 10.73 -4.02 -1.26
N THR A 22 11.28 -3.05 -0.52
CA THR A 22 11.45 -3.15 0.93
C THR A 22 10.46 -2.25 1.67
N ALA A 23 10.32 -2.49 2.98
CA ALA A 23 9.53 -1.60 3.83
C ALA A 23 10.04 -0.15 3.76
N SER A 24 11.36 0.04 3.68
CA SER A 24 11.95 1.37 3.55
C SER A 24 11.58 2.06 2.25
N ASP A 25 11.38 1.30 1.17
CA ASP A 25 10.92 1.88 -0.09
C ASP A 25 9.51 2.44 0.02
N LEU A 26 8.65 1.83 0.84
CA LEU A 26 7.28 2.28 1.06
C LEU A 26 7.17 3.40 2.09
N VAL A 27 7.87 3.26 3.20
CA VAL A 27 7.75 4.19 4.34
C VAL A 27 8.62 5.43 4.15
N GLY A 28 9.84 5.26 3.68
CA GLY A 28 10.79 6.34 3.50
C GLY A 28 12.16 5.99 4.02
N ARG A 29 13.10 6.87 3.79
CA ARG A 29 14.51 6.67 4.16
C ARG A 29 15.21 7.99 4.38
N TYR A 30 16.35 7.91 5.05
CA TYR A 30 17.25 9.04 5.15
C TYR A 30 18.15 9.11 3.92
N LEU A 31 18.30 10.29 3.36
CA LEU A 31 19.22 10.57 2.27
C LEU A 31 20.25 11.61 2.74
N VAL A 32 21.45 11.51 2.20
CA VAL A 32 22.51 12.50 2.45
C VAL A 32 22.48 13.53 1.33
N LYS A 33 22.19 14.78 1.69
CA LYS A 33 22.19 15.91 0.76
C LYS A 33 23.01 17.05 1.34
N GLY A 34 24.04 17.51 0.61
CA GLY A 34 24.88 18.64 1.04
C GLY A 34 25.56 18.42 2.37
N GLY A 35 25.94 17.18 2.70
CA GLY A 35 26.57 16.84 3.97
C GLY A 35 25.60 16.65 5.13
N GLU A 36 24.31 16.81 4.90
CA GLU A 36 23.26 16.63 5.93
C GLU A 36 22.40 15.40 5.62
N THR A 37 21.91 14.75 6.67
CA THR A 37 20.97 13.64 6.55
C THR A 37 19.56 14.18 6.57
N VAL A 38 18.80 13.90 5.48
CA VAL A 38 17.43 14.38 5.30
C VAL A 38 16.50 13.19 5.15
N TRP A 39 15.37 13.22 5.87
CA TRP A 39 14.33 12.22 5.71
C TRP A 39 13.51 12.49 4.44
N VAL A 40 13.23 11.44 3.68
CA VAL A 40 12.35 11.51 2.49
C VAL A 40 11.25 10.47 2.65
N ASP A 41 10.00 10.93 2.65
CA ASP A 41 8.83 10.06 2.74
C ASP A 41 8.74 9.14 1.53
N GLY A 42 8.44 7.87 1.77
CA GLY A 42 8.09 6.94 0.70
C GLY A 42 6.65 7.14 0.22
N PRO A 43 6.26 6.43 -0.85
CA PRO A 43 4.93 6.62 -1.43
C PRO A 43 3.78 6.28 -0.47
N LEU A 44 3.93 5.24 0.35
CA LEU A 44 2.90 4.87 1.32
C LEU A 44 2.70 5.97 2.36
N THR A 45 3.80 6.49 2.91
CA THR A 45 3.75 7.58 3.90
C THR A 45 3.11 8.83 3.30
N ARG A 46 3.45 9.16 2.05
CA ARG A 46 2.85 10.32 1.38
C ARG A 46 1.34 10.15 1.24
N ALA A 47 0.88 8.96 0.85
CA ALA A 47 -0.54 8.69 0.71
C ALA A 47 -1.27 8.82 2.05
N VAL A 48 -0.68 8.30 3.13
CA VAL A 48 -1.26 8.39 4.47
C VAL A 48 -1.36 9.86 4.92
N ARG A 49 -0.31 10.65 4.69
CA ARG A 49 -0.29 12.06 5.12
C ARG A 49 -1.34 12.92 4.41
N VAL A 50 -1.55 12.69 3.12
CA VAL A 50 -2.50 13.49 2.34
C VAL A 50 -3.92 12.92 2.36
N GLY A 51 -4.11 11.75 2.96
CA GLY A 51 -5.42 11.10 2.97
C GLY A 51 -5.85 10.63 1.60
N GLY A 52 -4.88 10.18 0.78
CA GLY A 52 -5.13 9.73 -0.58
C GLY A 52 -5.35 8.24 -0.69
N ILE A 53 -5.30 7.75 -1.91
CA ILE A 53 -5.39 6.33 -2.24
C ILE A 53 -3.99 5.81 -2.55
N CYS A 54 -3.54 4.79 -1.82
CA CYS A 54 -2.30 4.09 -2.13
C CYS A 54 -2.66 2.77 -2.80
N TYR A 55 -2.25 2.60 -4.04
CA TYR A 55 -2.50 1.40 -4.83
C TYR A 55 -1.22 0.58 -4.96
N LEU A 56 -1.22 -0.59 -4.34
CA LEU A 56 -0.11 -1.53 -4.39
C LEU A 56 -0.40 -2.57 -5.45
N ASP A 57 0.27 -2.43 -6.59
CA ASP A 57 0.06 -3.29 -7.74
C ASP A 57 0.97 -4.52 -7.66
N GLU A 58 0.39 -5.70 -7.86
CA GLU A 58 1.09 -6.99 -7.83
C GLU A 58 1.80 -7.25 -6.49
N ILE A 59 1.06 -7.12 -5.40
CA ILE A 59 1.62 -7.23 -4.04
C ILE A 59 2.28 -8.58 -3.76
N VAL A 60 1.97 -9.59 -4.53
CA VAL A 60 2.54 -10.93 -4.41
C VAL A 60 4.06 -10.90 -4.45
N GLU A 61 4.59 -9.96 -5.25
CA GLU A 61 6.02 -9.80 -5.43
C GLU A 61 6.69 -9.11 -4.25
N ALA A 62 5.90 -8.57 -3.32
CA ALA A 62 6.45 -7.84 -2.17
C ALA A 62 7.03 -8.79 -1.13
N ARG A 63 8.08 -8.33 -0.45
CA ARG A 63 8.71 -9.08 0.64
C ARG A 63 7.82 -9.10 1.87
N LYS A 64 8.07 -10.08 2.77
CA LYS A 64 7.29 -10.20 4.02
C LYS A 64 7.40 -8.97 4.90
N ASP A 65 8.55 -8.30 4.91
CA ASP A 65 8.74 -7.09 5.72
C ASP A 65 7.81 -5.96 5.29
N THR A 66 7.46 -5.88 4.00
CA THR A 66 6.51 -4.89 3.51
C THR A 66 5.10 -5.17 4.02
N MET A 67 4.72 -6.44 4.13
CA MET A 67 3.40 -6.83 4.66
C MET A 67 3.24 -6.43 6.13
N VAL A 68 4.31 -6.50 6.91
CA VAL A 68 4.29 -6.10 8.32
C VAL A 68 3.92 -4.62 8.48
N VAL A 69 4.36 -3.78 7.56
CA VAL A 69 4.05 -2.35 7.56
C VAL A 69 2.59 -2.10 7.15
N ILE A 70 2.07 -2.93 6.26
CA ILE A 70 0.71 -2.80 5.73
C ILE A 70 -0.35 -3.20 6.76
N HIS A 71 -0.09 -4.24 7.56
CA HIS A 71 -1.06 -4.78 8.51
C HIS A 71 -1.67 -3.72 9.45
N PRO A 72 -0.88 -2.87 10.13
CA PRO A 72 -1.45 -1.87 11.03
C PRO A 72 -2.30 -0.80 10.32
N LEU A 73 -2.04 -0.55 9.04
CA LEU A 73 -2.86 0.38 8.25
C LEU A 73 -4.18 -0.23 7.84
N ALA A 74 -4.21 -1.55 7.63
CA ALA A 74 -5.38 -2.26 7.12
C ALA A 74 -6.30 -2.76 8.23
N ASP A 75 -5.82 -2.83 9.49
CA ASP A 75 -6.64 -3.26 10.61
C ASP A 75 -7.25 -2.07 11.37
N ASP A 76 -7.83 -2.33 12.54
CA ASP A 76 -8.49 -1.31 13.37
C ASP A 76 -7.59 -0.15 13.77
N ARG A 77 -6.30 -0.38 13.85
CA ARG A 77 -5.35 0.63 14.30
C ARG A 77 -5.21 1.80 13.32
N ARG A 78 -5.28 1.52 12.02
CA ARG A 78 -5.11 2.48 10.93
C ARG A 78 -3.88 3.38 11.13
N THR A 79 -2.75 2.73 11.46
CA THR A 79 -1.51 3.43 11.77
C THR A 79 -0.36 2.93 10.93
N LEU A 80 0.59 3.83 10.66
CA LEU A 80 1.84 3.52 9.96
C LEU A 80 3.01 3.73 10.92
N PRO A 81 3.65 2.64 11.37
CA PRO A 81 4.84 2.77 12.22
C PRO A 81 6.02 3.31 11.40
N MET A 82 6.62 4.38 11.86
CA MET A 82 7.81 4.97 11.26
C MET A 82 8.97 4.81 12.24
N GLU A 83 9.49 3.59 12.32
CA GLU A 83 10.48 3.23 13.34
C GLU A 83 11.74 4.09 13.30
N LYS A 84 12.23 4.41 12.10
CA LYS A 84 13.44 5.22 11.95
C LYS A 84 13.26 6.66 12.45
N LEU A 85 12.03 7.15 12.50
CA LEU A 85 11.71 8.47 13.05
C LEU A 85 11.18 8.39 14.48
N GLY A 86 10.94 7.18 15.00
CA GLY A 86 10.33 7.01 16.30
C GLY A 86 8.91 7.55 16.37
N GLN A 87 8.18 7.54 15.26
CA GLN A 87 6.84 8.10 15.17
C GLN A 87 5.83 7.04 14.76
N LEU A 88 4.58 7.27 15.14
CA LEU A 88 3.44 6.47 14.70
C LEU A 88 2.48 7.43 13.98
N LEU A 89 2.32 7.24 12.67
CA LEU A 89 1.48 8.10 11.85
C LEU A 89 0.07 7.50 11.77
N GLU A 90 -0.93 8.28 12.17
CA GLU A 90 -2.33 7.85 12.07
C GLU A 90 -2.90 8.21 10.71
N ALA A 91 -3.57 7.25 10.08
CA ALA A 91 -4.26 7.48 8.82
C ALA A 91 -5.60 8.16 9.07
N SER A 92 -5.91 9.18 8.28
CA SER A 92 -7.22 9.82 8.30
C SER A 92 -8.28 8.90 7.72
N ASP A 93 -9.55 9.24 7.93
CA ASP A 93 -10.67 8.47 7.36
C ASP A 93 -10.67 8.48 5.82
N ASP A 94 -10.02 9.46 5.22
CA ASP A 94 -9.94 9.60 3.76
C ASP A 94 -8.90 8.66 3.13
N PHE A 95 -7.95 8.15 3.92
CA PHE A 95 -6.94 7.24 3.39
C PHE A 95 -7.55 5.91 2.99
N CYS A 96 -7.18 5.43 1.81
CA CYS A 96 -7.63 4.15 1.30
C CYS A 96 -6.44 3.35 0.77
N LEU A 97 -6.36 2.09 1.15
CA LEU A 97 -5.35 1.16 0.65
C LEU A 97 -6.00 0.19 -0.33
N ALA A 98 -5.50 0.17 -1.56
CA ALA A 98 -5.95 -0.75 -2.59
C ALA A 98 -4.81 -1.67 -2.98
N ILE A 99 -5.09 -2.94 -3.14
CA ILE A 99 -4.10 -3.98 -3.41
C ILE A 99 -4.60 -4.82 -4.59
N SER A 100 -3.72 -5.11 -5.54
CA SER A 100 -4.01 -6.09 -6.58
C SER A 100 -3.06 -7.27 -6.49
N TYR A 101 -3.54 -8.43 -6.85
CA TYR A 101 -2.76 -9.66 -6.90
C TYR A 101 -3.38 -10.63 -7.90
N ASN A 102 -2.59 -11.57 -8.40
CA ASN A 102 -3.07 -12.62 -9.28
C ASN A 102 -3.57 -13.82 -8.46
N PRO A 103 -4.69 -14.46 -8.85
CA PRO A 103 -5.27 -15.59 -8.08
C PRO A 103 -4.32 -16.76 -7.88
N GLY A 104 -3.36 -16.96 -8.79
CA GLY A 104 -2.37 -18.03 -8.67
C GLY A 104 -1.41 -17.86 -7.49
N TYR A 105 -1.44 -16.72 -6.84
CA TYR A 105 -0.51 -16.37 -5.76
C TYR A 105 -1.24 -16.21 -4.42
N GLN A 106 -2.11 -17.16 -4.11
CA GLN A 106 -2.90 -17.13 -2.86
C GLN A 106 -2.05 -17.17 -1.59
N SER A 107 -0.78 -17.56 -1.70
CA SER A 107 0.13 -17.60 -0.56
C SER A 107 0.30 -16.25 0.13
N VAL A 108 0.17 -15.15 -0.62
CA VAL A 108 0.25 -13.80 -0.04
C VAL A 108 -0.94 -13.51 0.86
N LEU A 109 -2.13 -13.97 0.47
CA LEU A 109 -3.33 -13.82 1.29
C LEU A 109 -3.22 -14.60 2.60
N LYS A 110 -2.49 -15.71 2.60
CA LYS A 110 -2.26 -16.49 3.82
C LYS A 110 -1.36 -15.78 4.81
N ASP A 111 -0.48 -14.89 4.30
CA ASP A 111 0.40 -14.09 5.15
C ASP A 111 -0.33 -12.92 5.80
N LEU A 112 -1.51 -12.54 5.31
CA LEU A 112 -2.35 -11.56 5.96
C LEU A 112 -3.07 -12.22 7.14
N LYS A 113 -2.99 -11.60 8.30
CA LYS A 113 -3.74 -12.08 9.46
C LYS A 113 -5.23 -12.07 9.11
N GLN A 114 -5.97 -13.03 9.65
CA GLN A 114 -7.39 -13.17 9.36
C GLN A 114 -8.16 -11.89 9.66
N SER A 115 -7.84 -11.20 10.75
CA SER A 115 -8.47 -9.93 11.10
C SER A 115 -8.24 -8.84 10.03
N THR A 116 -7.03 -8.80 9.45
CA THR A 116 -6.70 -7.86 8.37
C THR A 116 -7.47 -8.21 7.11
N ARG A 117 -7.57 -9.50 6.77
CA ARG A 117 -8.31 -9.96 5.59
C ARG A 117 -9.79 -9.58 5.64
N GLN A 118 -10.40 -9.61 6.80
CA GLN A 118 -11.80 -9.26 6.99
C GLN A 118 -12.09 -7.77 6.74
N ARG A 119 -11.04 -6.93 6.76
CA ARG A 119 -11.16 -5.50 6.53
C ARG A 119 -11.11 -5.12 5.05
N PHE A 120 -10.71 -6.04 4.19
CA PHE A 120 -10.65 -5.80 2.76
C PHE A 120 -11.93 -6.25 2.08
N VAL A 121 -12.39 -5.44 1.13
CA VAL A 121 -13.43 -5.85 0.20
C VAL A 121 -12.74 -6.42 -1.03
N ALA A 122 -13.04 -7.68 -1.36
CA ALA A 122 -12.44 -8.34 -2.50
C ALA A 122 -13.30 -8.13 -3.75
N LEU A 123 -12.64 -7.72 -4.83
CA LEU A 123 -13.26 -7.58 -6.14
C LEU A 123 -12.49 -8.44 -7.13
N ASP A 124 -13.19 -9.37 -7.76
CA ASP A 124 -12.60 -10.26 -8.74
C ASP A 124 -12.80 -9.68 -10.14
N PHE A 125 -11.70 -9.61 -10.90
CA PHE A 125 -11.73 -9.15 -12.28
C PHE A 125 -11.29 -10.28 -13.19
N ASP A 126 -12.20 -10.73 -14.06
CA ASP A 126 -11.92 -11.69 -15.11
C ASP A 126 -11.71 -10.98 -16.44
N PHE A 127 -11.18 -11.70 -17.41
CA PHE A 127 -11.12 -11.20 -18.77
C PHE A 127 -12.52 -10.88 -19.25
N PRO A 128 -12.71 -9.78 -19.99
CA PRO A 128 -14.02 -9.49 -20.57
C PRO A 128 -14.43 -10.63 -21.50
N PRO A 129 -15.73 -10.99 -21.55
CA PRO A 129 -16.19 -12.02 -22.46
C PRO A 129 -15.85 -11.63 -23.90
N PRO A 130 -15.55 -12.60 -24.78
CA PRO A 130 -15.27 -12.29 -26.18
C PRO A 130 -16.48 -11.57 -26.78
N PRO A 131 -16.24 -10.60 -27.69
CA PRO A 131 -17.36 -9.90 -28.31
C PRO A 131 -18.23 -10.90 -29.08
N GLN A 132 -19.53 -10.77 -28.87
CA GLN A 132 -20.49 -11.61 -29.62
C GLN A 132 -20.51 -11.12 -31.05
N GLU A 133 -20.26 -12.03 -31.99
CA GLU A 133 -20.40 -11.77 -33.43
C GLU A 133 -21.88 -11.74 -33.82
#